data_67598b2dc61ea378f7ae9d4c3b6eec27
#
_entry.id   67598b2dc61ea378f7ae9d4c3b6eec27
#
_cell.length_a   1.000
_cell.length_b   1.000
_cell.length_c   1.000
_cell.angle_alpha   90.00
_cell.angle_beta   90.00
_cell.angle_gamma   90.00
#
_symmetry.space_group_name_H-M   'P 1'
#
loop_
_entity.id
_entity.type
_entity.pdbx_description
1 polymer ?
#
loop_
_entity_poly.entity_id
_entity_poly.type
_entity_poly.pdbx_seq_one_letter_code
_entity_poly.pdbx_strand_id
1 'polypeptide(L)'
;QWVVAGLAGREDVRHRAAEFAADGGMEAGEVLERLESALAEVDEALAGLDPAALGEPRRVQGMETTGLGALLHAVEHFSGHTGQILWITKLRTGAELGFYSESDDGTITTHW
;
A
#
# COMPACT_ATOMS: atom_id res chain seq x y z
N GLN A 1 7.29 4.02 -1.91
CA GLN A 1 7.99 5.28 -2.28
C GLN A 1 7.09 6.51 -2.19
N TRP A 2 5.79 6.46 -2.53
CA TRP A 2 4.90 7.63 -2.42
C TRP A 2 4.85 8.21 -1.00
N VAL A 3 4.80 7.38 0.02
CA VAL A 3 4.85 7.83 1.42
C VAL A 3 6.28 8.15 1.85
N VAL A 4 7.19 7.20 1.68
CA VAL A 4 8.56 7.31 2.22
C VAL A 4 9.35 8.42 1.52
N ALA A 5 9.36 8.46 0.18
CA ALA A 5 10.04 9.52 -0.55
C ALA A 5 9.21 10.81 -0.62
N GLY A 6 7.90 10.71 -0.88
CA GLY A 6 7.02 11.85 -1.08
C GLY A 6 6.73 12.63 0.19
N LEU A 7 6.51 11.98 1.33
CA LEU A 7 6.21 12.64 2.60
C LEU A 7 7.47 12.84 3.47
N ALA A 8 8.24 11.77 3.68
CA ALA A 8 9.40 11.82 4.56
C ALA A 8 10.65 12.41 3.89
N GLY A 9 10.60 12.72 2.59
CA GLY A 9 11.72 13.32 1.86
C GLY A 9 12.93 12.40 1.71
N ARG A 10 12.75 11.09 1.86
CA ARG A 10 13.80 10.10 1.61
C ARG A 10 14.05 9.98 0.10
N GLU A 11 15.21 9.46 -0.28
CA GLU A 11 15.56 9.23 -1.68
C GLU A 11 14.57 8.27 -2.35
N ASP A 12 14.10 8.65 -3.56
CA ASP A 12 13.30 7.74 -4.40
C ASP A 12 14.22 6.77 -5.13
N VAL A 13 14.34 5.57 -4.60
CA VAL A 13 15.18 4.49 -5.12
C VAL A 13 14.45 3.55 -6.08
N ARG A 14 13.25 3.93 -6.52
CA ARG A 14 12.42 3.09 -7.37
C ARG A 14 12.98 2.93 -8.78
N HIS A 15 13.10 1.70 -9.23
CA HIS A 15 13.47 1.33 -10.58
C HIS A 15 12.26 0.80 -11.38
N ARG A 16 11.34 1.70 -11.72
CA ARG A 16 10.07 1.36 -12.37
C ARG A 16 10.21 0.43 -13.58
N ALA A 17 11.19 0.66 -14.44
CA ALA A 17 11.40 -0.17 -15.62
C ALA A 17 11.73 -1.63 -15.26
N ALA A 18 12.54 -1.85 -14.22
CA ALA A 18 12.86 -3.18 -13.73
C ALA A 18 11.66 -3.88 -13.10
N GLU A 19 10.82 -3.13 -12.36
CA GLU A 19 9.57 -3.66 -11.78
C GLU A 19 8.62 -4.18 -12.87
N PHE A 20 8.46 -3.43 -13.96
CA PHE A 20 7.60 -3.84 -15.09
C PHE A 20 8.18 -4.94 -15.95
N ALA A 21 9.51 -5.11 -15.95
CA ALA A 21 10.19 -6.19 -16.65
C ALA A 21 10.23 -7.51 -15.85
N ALA A 22 9.89 -7.46 -14.55
CA ALA A 22 9.84 -8.65 -13.71
C ALA A 22 8.65 -9.55 -14.11
N ASP A 23 8.94 -10.77 -14.51
CA ASP A 23 7.96 -11.76 -15.00
C ASP A 23 7.78 -12.96 -14.05
N GLY A 24 8.18 -12.80 -12.78
CA GLY A 24 8.08 -13.81 -11.72
C GLY A 24 9.41 -14.10 -11.03
N GLY A 25 9.56 -15.29 -10.48
CA GLY A 25 10.80 -15.74 -9.85
C GLY A 25 10.96 -15.38 -8.37
N MET A 26 9.94 -14.81 -7.75
CA MET A 26 9.93 -14.53 -6.31
C MET A 26 9.04 -15.54 -5.59
N GLU A 27 9.56 -16.15 -4.53
CA GLU A 27 8.78 -17.04 -3.68
C GLU A 27 7.81 -16.23 -2.79
N ALA A 28 6.67 -16.86 -2.44
CA ALA A 28 5.63 -16.18 -1.66
C ALA A 28 6.14 -15.61 -0.32
N GLY A 29 7.04 -16.35 0.36
CA GLY A 29 7.68 -15.88 1.59
C GLY A 29 8.48 -14.59 1.38
N GLU A 30 9.25 -14.51 0.31
CA GLU A 30 10.04 -13.32 -0.02
C GLU A 30 9.13 -12.11 -0.34
N VAL A 31 7.99 -12.34 -1.00
CA VAL A 31 7.01 -11.27 -1.25
C VAL A 31 6.45 -10.72 0.05
N LEU A 32 6.10 -11.60 1.00
CA LEU A 32 5.58 -11.21 2.31
C LEU A 32 6.62 -10.44 3.13
N GLU A 33 7.86 -10.91 3.19
CA GLU A 33 8.96 -10.22 3.88
C GLU A 33 9.19 -8.80 3.30
N ARG A 34 9.14 -8.65 1.98
CA ARG A 34 9.25 -7.34 1.33
C ARG A 34 8.08 -6.42 1.65
N LEU A 35 6.87 -6.98 1.72
CA LEU A 35 5.68 -6.22 2.09
C LEU A 35 5.79 -5.73 3.54
N GLU A 36 6.14 -6.61 4.48
CA GLU A 36 6.33 -6.28 5.89
C GLU A 36 7.41 -5.19 6.07
N SER A 37 8.54 -5.33 5.39
CA SER A 37 9.59 -4.31 5.40
C SER A 37 9.10 -2.96 4.88
N ALA A 38 8.37 -2.95 3.77
CA ALA A 38 7.83 -1.72 3.20
C ALA A 38 6.79 -1.06 4.11
N LEU A 39 5.96 -1.85 4.79
CA LEU A 39 4.98 -1.34 5.76
C LEU A 39 5.69 -0.73 6.98
N ALA A 40 6.73 -1.37 7.51
CA ALA A 40 7.52 -0.84 8.62
C ALA A 40 8.19 0.50 8.26
N GLU A 41 8.71 0.65 7.04
CA GLU A 41 9.25 1.92 6.56
C GLU A 41 8.18 3.02 6.45
N VAL A 42 6.96 2.66 6.04
CA VAL A 42 5.82 3.58 5.97
C VAL A 42 5.40 4.01 7.38
N ASP A 43 5.28 3.08 8.33
CA ASP A 43 4.93 3.37 9.71
C ASP A 43 5.95 4.33 10.36
N GLU A 44 7.24 4.09 10.16
CA GLU A 44 8.30 4.98 10.64
C GLU A 44 8.20 6.38 10.02
N ALA A 45 7.94 6.45 8.70
CA ALA A 45 7.79 7.73 8.00
C ALA A 45 6.58 8.52 8.50
N LEU A 46 5.46 7.84 8.76
CA LEU A 46 4.24 8.47 9.27
C LEU A 46 4.38 8.89 10.74
N ALA A 47 5.04 8.08 11.57
CA ALA A 47 5.29 8.42 12.98
C ALA A 47 6.13 9.69 13.16
N GLY A 48 7.03 9.97 12.23
CA GLY A 48 7.87 11.17 12.22
C GLY A 48 7.30 12.36 11.45
N LEU A 49 6.09 12.25 10.88
CA LEU A 49 5.51 13.27 10.01
C LEU A 49 5.02 14.49 10.79
N ASP A 50 5.51 15.67 10.41
CA ASP A 50 4.88 16.92 10.84
C ASP A 50 3.55 17.11 10.06
N PRO A 51 2.39 17.26 10.73
CA PRO A 51 1.13 17.50 10.05
C PRO A 51 1.13 18.70 9.10
N ALA A 52 1.95 19.72 9.34
CA ALA A 52 2.12 20.86 8.45
C ALA A 52 2.65 20.42 7.06
N ALA A 53 3.46 19.38 7.00
CA ALA A 53 4.03 18.84 5.75
C ALA A 53 2.96 18.30 4.78
N LEU A 54 1.75 18.01 5.26
CA LEU A 54 0.65 17.55 4.41
C LEU A 54 0.19 18.62 3.40
N GLY A 55 0.30 19.89 3.75
CA GLY A 55 -0.04 21.02 2.86
C GLY A 55 1.09 21.41 1.90
N GLU A 56 2.30 20.97 2.16
CA GLU A 56 3.48 21.39 1.40
C GLU A 56 3.51 20.80 -0.01
N PRO A 57 3.97 21.59 -1.02
CA PRO A 57 4.20 21.06 -2.37
C PRO A 57 5.23 19.93 -2.34
N ARG A 58 4.97 18.89 -3.12
CA ARG A 58 5.84 17.72 -3.28
C ARG A 58 5.95 17.35 -4.75
N ARG A 59 7.09 16.77 -5.10
CA ARG A 59 7.27 16.13 -6.40
C ARG A 59 7.65 14.67 -6.20
N VAL A 60 6.78 13.78 -6.64
CA VAL A 60 6.95 12.33 -6.47
C VAL A 60 6.86 11.66 -7.83
N GLN A 61 7.89 10.91 -8.22
CA GLN A 61 7.95 10.21 -9.51
C GLN A 61 7.66 11.12 -10.72
N GLY A 62 8.11 12.38 -10.66
CA GLY A 62 7.90 13.37 -11.71
C GLY A 62 6.55 14.08 -11.68
N MET A 63 5.64 13.74 -10.77
CA MET A 63 4.33 14.38 -10.62
C MET A 63 4.35 15.42 -9.51
N GLU A 64 3.79 16.59 -9.80
CA GLU A 64 3.57 17.64 -8.80
C GLU A 64 2.31 17.32 -7.98
N THR A 65 2.43 17.40 -6.66
CA THR A 65 1.36 17.09 -5.70
C THR A 65 1.58 17.85 -4.39
N THR A 66 0.79 17.52 -3.36
CA THR A 66 1.04 17.93 -1.96
C THR A 66 1.33 16.71 -1.11
N GLY A 67 1.79 16.89 0.13
CA GLY A 67 1.96 15.80 1.07
C GLY A 67 0.67 14.98 1.24
N LEU A 68 -0.47 15.65 1.41
CA LEU A 68 -1.78 14.99 1.50
C LEU A 68 -2.14 14.25 0.20
N GLY A 69 -1.89 14.87 -0.95
CA GLY A 69 -2.14 14.23 -2.24
C GLY A 69 -1.31 12.96 -2.44
N ALA A 70 -0.04 12.99 -2.04
CA ALA A 70 0.83 11.81 -2.08
C ALA A 70 0.32 10.69 -1.15
N LEU A 71 -0.13 11.03 0.05
CA LEU A 71 -0.69 10.06 1.01
C LEU A 71 -1.98 9.43 0.49
N LEU A 72 -2.93 10.25 0.01
CA LEU A 72 -4.19 9.75 -0.52
C LEU A 72 -3.98 8.88 -1.77
N HIS A 73 -3.05 9.27 -2.65
CA HIS A 73 -2.68 8.44 -3.79
C HIS A 73 -2.14 7.06 -3.35
N ALA A 74 -1.28 7.01 -2.33
CA ALA A 74 -0.77 5.75 -1.81
C ALA A 74 -1.88 4.86 -1.26
N VAL A 75 -2.83 5.42 -0.49
CA VAL A 75 -3.98 4.68 0.06
C VAL A 75 -4.89 4.15 -1.04
N GLU A 76 -5.26 5.00 -2.02
CA GLU A 76 -6.10 4.61 -3.15
C GLU A 76 -5.44 3.48 -3.98
N HIS A 77 -4.18 3.66 -4.31
CA HIS A 77 -3.41 2.71 -5.11
C HIS A 77 -3.27 1.35 -4.42
N PHE A 78 -2.93 1.36 -3.13
CA PHE A 78 -2.81 0.15 -2.32
C PHE A 78 -4.16 -0.57 -2.18
N SER A 79 -5.24 0.18 -1.91
CA SER A 79 -6.60 -0.36 -1.86
C SER A 79 -7.02 -1.01 -3.17
N GLY A 80 -6.73 -0.36 -4.32
CA GLY A 80 -7.02 -0.89 -5.64
C GLY A 80 -6.32 -2.23 -5.89
N HIS A 81 -5.02 -2.33 -5.60
CA HIS A 81 -4.28 -3.59 -5.75
C HIS A 81 -4.73 -4.66 -4.76
N THR A 82 -5.04 -4.30 -3.53
CA THR A 82 -5.62 -5.24 -2.56
C THR A 82 -6.91 -5.84 -3.10
N GLY A 83 -7.82 -5.02 -3.62
CA GLY A 83 -9.06 -5.49 -4.25
C GLY A 83 -8.80 -6.44 -5.43
N GLN A 84 -7.81 -6.15 -6.28
CA GLN A 84 -7.42 -7.03 -7.38
C GLN A 84 -6.89 -8.38 -6.91
N ILE A 85 -6.03 -8.38 -5.89
CA ILE A 85 -5.48 -9.63 -5.31
C ILE A 85 -6.61 -10.47 -4.71
N LEU A 86 -7.50 -9.88 -3.93
CA LEU A 86 -8.66 -10.55 -3.33
C LEU A 86 -9.57 -11.16 -4.40
N TRP A 87 -9.86 -10.40 -5.45
CA TRP A 87 -10.70 -10.86 -6.55
C TRP A 87 -10.06 -12.06 -7.28
N ILE A 88 -8.78 -11.98 -7.64
CA ILE A 88 -8.04 -13.06 -8.29
C ILE A 88 -7.97 -14.30 -7.38
N THR A 89 -7.75 -14.11 -6.07
CA THR A 89 -7.72 -15.20 -5.10
C THR A 89 -9.06 -15.93 -5.07
N LYS A 90 -10.18 -15.22 -4.90
CA LYS A 90 -11.52 -15.82 -4.94
C LYS A 90 -11.80 -16.55 -6.24
N LEU A 91 -11.46 -15.93 -7.37
CA LEU A 91 -11.66 -16.53 -8.70
C LEU A 91 -10.91 -17.86 -8.87
N ARG A 92 -9.68 -17.94 -8.36
CA ARG A 92 -8.81 -19.11 -8.55
C ARG A 92 -9.05 -20.22 -7.53
N THR A 93 -9.43 -19.88 -6.32
CA THR A 93 -9.53 -20.83 -5.21
C THR A 93 -10.96 -21.16 -4.81
N GLY A 94 -11.94 -20.33 -5.17
CA GLY A 94 -13.30 -20.40 -4.65
C GLY A 94 -13.41 -20.12 -3.14
N ALA A 95 -12.35 -19.62 -2.52
CA ALA A 95 -12.29 -19.42 -1.07
C ALA A 95 -13.18 -18.25 -0.62
N GLU A 96 -13.93 -18.46 0.45
CA GLU A 96 -14.49 -17.39 1.26
C GLU A 96 -13.38 -16.82 2.14
N LEU A 97 -13.17 -15.49 2.04
CA LEU A 97 -12.04 -14.84 2.73
C LEU A 97 -12.37 -14.39 4.16
N GLY A 98 -13.66 -14.47 4.55
CA GLY A 98 -14.11 -14.30 5.93
C GLY A 98 -13.71 -13.00 6.60
N PHE A 99 -13.66 -11.89 5.87
CA PHE A 99 -13.27 -10.59 6.45
C PHE A 99 -14.25 -10.06 7.49
N TYR A 100 -15.47 -10.54 7.47
CA TYR A 100 -16.49 -10.21 8.45
C TYR A 100 -17.48 -11.37 8.60
N SER A 101 -18.11 -11.42 9.75
CA SER A 101 -19.23 -12.29 10.03
C SER A 101 -20.41 -11.46 10.54
N GLU A 102 -21.61 -11.92 10.27
CA GLU A 102 -22.85 -11.32 10.76
C GLU A 102 -23.52 -12.31 11.72
N SER A 103 -23.87 -11.83 12.90
CA SER A 103 -24.63 -12.59 13.90
C SER A 103 -26.13 -12.48 13.62
N ASP A 104 -26.95 -13.39 14.22
CA ASP A 104 -28.42 -13.44 14.03
C ASP A 104 -29.13 -12.12 14.41
N ASP A 105 -28.51 -11.30 15.26
CA ASP A 105 -29.02 -9.98 15.64
C ASP A 105 -28.60 -8.85 14.68
N GLY A 106 -27.90 -9.15 13.59
CA GLY A 106 -27.39 -8.20 12.60
C GLY A 106 -26.09 -7.52 12.99
N THR A 107 -25.44 -7.95 14.08
CA THR A 107 -24.13 -7.42 14.48
C THR A 107 -23.05 -7.91 13.51
N ILE A 108 -22.28 -6.96 12.94
CA ILE A 108 -21.14 -7.26 12.05
C ILE A 108 -19.85 -7.21 12.84
N THR A 109 -19.07 -8.30 12.77
CA THR A 109 -17.72 -8.39 13.32
C THR A 109 -16.71 -8.45 12.18
N THR A 110 -15.68 -7.63 12.22
CA THR A 110 -14.58 -7.61 11.26
C THR A 110 -13.41 -8.48 11.75
N HIS A 111 -12.66 -9.08 10.80
CA HIS A 111 -11.58 -10.05 11.06
C HIS A 111 -10.26 -9.64 10.39
N TRP A 112 -9.98 -8.33 10.30
CA TRP A 112 -8.70 -7.77 9.84
C TRP A 112 -8.02 -6.92 10.91
#